data_6ef521f90c582985365f9be04a4e7b2d
#
_entry.id   6ef521f90c582985365f9be04a4e7b2d
#
_cell.length_a   1.000
_cell.length_b   1.000
_cell.length_c   1.000
_cell.angle_alpha   90.00
_cell.angle_beta   90.00
_cell.angle_gamma   90.00
#
_symmetry.space_group_name_H-M   'P 1'
#
loop_
_entity.id
_entity.type
_entity.pdbx_description
1 polymer ?
#
loop_
_entity_poly.entity_id
_entity_poly.type
_entity_poly.pdbx_seq_one_letter_code
_entity_poly.pdbx_strand_id
1 'polypeptide(L)'
;GCNTVRIIDHSGGMNYYDGAFELATKDGHINTYVTGEPFFGTGADTKNITTSMMYGATFGRDVKFVSAAPNTDKYGFHVVVAFNVSDPLSVADICENAAQVKSDSSRRTTAMQGVFCQGGYPLSYASGYVSDLTGPGDPRFRQLVRAVTLAMIPAYDDYKFSGFSPL
;
A
#
# COMPACT_ATOMS: atom_id res chain seq x y z
N GLY A 1 -22.68 -7.65 4.30
CA GLY A 1 -22.73 -6.36 3.89
C GLY A 1 -21.62 -5.85 3.01
N CYS A 2 -22.05 -5.10 2.03
CA CYS A 2 -21.16 -4.49 1.04
C CYS A 2 -20.29 -3.39 1.62
N ASN A 3 -20.52 -3.00 2.88
CA ASN A 3 -19.85 -1.87 3.53
C ASN A 3 -18.67 -2.29 4.40
N THR A 4 -18.28 -3.54 4.33
CA THR A 4 -17.14 -4.06 5.09
C THR A 4 -15.88 -3.96 4.26
N VAL A 5 -14.77 -3.57 4.90
CA VAL A 5 -13.46 -3.60 4.26
C VAL A 5 -13.05 -5.04 3.99
N ARG A 6 -12.60 -5.30 2.76
CA ARG A 6 -12.14 -6.63 2.33
C ARG A 6 -10.71 -6.56 1.81
N ILE A 7 -9.85 -7.42 2.34
CA ILE A 7 -8.54 -7.67 1.75
C ILE A 7 -8.71 -8.82 0.76
N ILE A 8 -8.42 -8.55 -0.52
CA ILE A 8 -8.66 -9.53 -1.58
C ILE A 8 -7.39 -10.24 -2.03
N ASP A 9 -6.22 -9.65 -1.78
CA ASP A 9 -4.97 -10.29 -2.18
C ASP A 9 -3.82 -9.72 -1.37
N HIS A 10 -2.85 -10.57 -1.09
CA HIS A 10 -1.56 -10.15 -0.53
C HIS A 10 -0.51 -11.22 -0.82
N SER A 11 0.74 -10.78 -0.97
CA SER A 11 1.84 -11.71 -1.14
C SER A 11 2.54 -11.92 0.19
N GLY A 12 2.40 -13.10 0.76
CA GLY A 12 3.11 -13.46 1.98
C GLY A 12 4.58 -13.73 1.76
N GLY A 13 5.30 -12.78 1.18
CA GLY A 13 6.74 -12.89 1.03
C GLY A 13 7.25 -13.43 -0.28
N MET A 14 6.54 -13.21 -1.39
CA MET A 14 6.94 -13.71 -2.71
C MET A 14 8.39 -13.37 -3.07
N ASN A 15 8.78 -12.10 -2.98
CA ASN A 15 10.16 -11.64 -3.17
C ASN A 15 10.71 -10.96 -1.92
N TYR A 16 9.97 -11.04 -0.84
CA TYR A 16 10.35 -10.43 0.42
C TYR A 16 11.45 -11.26 1.08
N TYR A 17 12.47 -10.61 1.58
CA TYR A 17 13.56 -11.28 2.29
C TYR A 17 13.65 -10.78 3.72
N ASP A 18 14.23 -11.59 4.59
CA ASP A 18 14.36 -11.32 6.01
C ASP A 18 15.05 -9.98 6.25
N GLY A 19 14.39 -9.12 7.00
CA GLY A 19 14.93 -7.82 7.38
C GLY A 19 14.77 -6.73 6.32
N ALA A 20 14.10 -7.00 5.18
CA ALA A 20 13.95 -6.02 4.11
C ALA A 20 13.28 -4.73 4.59
N PHE A 21 12.16 -4.85 5.28
CA PHE A 21 11.42 -3.68 5.74
C PHE A 21 12.16 -2.95 6.86
N GLU A 22 12.81 -3.69 7.74
CA GLU A 22 13.64 -3.12 8.80
C GLU A 22 14.81 -2.32 8.21
N LEU A 23 15.42 -2.85 7.16
CA LEU A 23 16.49 -2.15 6.44
C LEU A 23 15.95 -0.88 5.76
N ALA A 24 14.80 -0.99 5.09
CA ALA A 24 14.18 0.13 4.39
C ALA A 24 13.78 1.26 5.33
N THR A 25 13.45 0.93 6.58
CA THR A 25 12.91 1.88 7.57
C THR A 25 13.85 2.11 8.74
N LYS A 26 15.14 1.86 8.57
CA LYS A 26 16.13 2.01 9.64
C LYS A 26 16.16 3.42 10.23
N ASP A 27 15.80 4.43 9.43
CA ASP A 27 15.73 5.83 9.85
C ASP A 27 14.33 6.22 10.36
N GLY A 28 13.43 5.25 10.52
CA GLY A 28 12.09 5.48 11.06
C GLY A 28 11.05 5.90 10.05
N HIS A 29 11.39 5.99 8.77
CA HIS A 29 10.45 6.42 7.73
C HIS A 29 10.72 5.72 6.39
N ILE A 30 9.75 5.79 5.49
CA ILE A 30 9.88 5.29 4.12
C ILE A 30 9.10 6.22 3.18
N ASN A 31 9.71 6.52 2.04
CA ASN A 31 9.06 7.34 1.02
C ASN A 31 7.91 6.58 0.39
N THR A 32 6.77 7.25 0.23
CA THR A 32 5.52 6.65 -0.19
C THR A 32 4.87 7.54 -1.26
N TYR A 33 4.73 7.00 -2.46
CA TYR A 33 4.02 7.68 -3.52
C TYR A 33 2.57 7.20 -3.54
N VAL A 34 1.64 8.15 -3.36
CA VAL A 34 0.20 7.87 -3.41
C VAL A 34 -0.34 8.39 -4.73
N THR A 35 -1.01 7.55 -5.49
CA THR A 35 -1.60 7.91 -6.78
C THR A 35 -3.05 7.44 -6.87
N GLY A 36 -3.81 8.10 -7.74
CA GLY A 36 -5.24 7.82 -7.92
C GLY A 36 -6.11 8.55 -6.92
N GLU A 37 -7.40 8.60 -7.23
CA GLU A 37 -8.40 9.30 -6.42
C GLU A 37 -9.34 8.29 -5.79
N PRO A 38 -9.35 8.18 -4.45
CA PRO A 38 -10.28 7.27 -3.78
C PRO A 38 -11.72 7.79 -3.76
N PHE A 39 -11.92 9.10 -3.96
CA PHE A 39 -13.24 9.73 -3.85
C PHE A 39 -13.52 10.61 -5.05
N PHE A 40 -14.73 10.50 -5.58
CA PHE A 40 -15.16 11.32 -6.70
C PHE A 40 -15.39 12.77 -6.24
N GLY A 41 -14.72 13.70 -6.91
CA GLY A 41 -15.02 15.13 -6.83
C GLY A 41 -14.72 15.83 -5.51
N THR A 42 -13.96 15.23 -4.60
CA THR A 42 -13.73 15.86 -3.29
C THR A 42 -12.66 16.95 -3.30
N GLY A 43 -11.69 16.88 -4.21
CA GLY A 43 -10.55 17.79 -4.20
C GLY A 43 -9.70 17.71 -2.94
N ALA A 44 -9.92 16.71 -2.08
CA ALA A 44 -9.18 16.56 -0.84
C ALA A 44 -7.73 16.15 -1.11
N ASP A 45 -6.83 16.58 -0.22
CA ASP A 45 -5.44 16.15 -0.27
C ASP A 45 -5.33 14.72 0.28
N THR A 46 -5.65 13.76 -0.57
CA THR A 46 -5.68 12.35 -0.18
C THR A 46 -4.29 11.77 0.05
N LYS A 47 -3.25 12.37 -0.51
CA LYS A 47 -1.88 11.86 -0.36
C LYS A 47 -1.44 11.95 1.09
N ASN A 48 -1.54 13.12 1.70
CA ASN A 48 -1.13 13.31 3.10
C ASN A 48 -2.08 12.62 4.07
N ILE A 49 -3.37 12.62 3.77
CA ILE A 49 -4.35 11.90 4.59
C ILE A 49 -4.02 10.40 4.61
N THR A 50 -3.76 9.82 3.45
CA THR A 50 -3.46 8.39 3.33
C THR A 50 -2.18 8.04 4.09
N THR A 51 -1.09 8.77 3.86
CA THR A 51 0.18 8.45 4.53
C THR A 51 0.09 8.61 6.04
N SER A 52 -0.68 9.59 6.52
CA SER A 52 -0.88 9.76 7.97
C SER A 52 -1.65 8.58 8.57
N MET A 53 -2.60 8.00 7.84
CA MET A 53 -3.36 6.83 8.30
C MET A 53 -2.51 5.56 8.32
N MET A 54 -1.47 5.50 7.50
CA MET A 54 -0.56 4.35 7.44
C MET A 54 0.38 4.29 8.63
N TYR A 55 0.61 5.41 9.30
CA TYR A 55 1.53 5.48 10.43
C TYR A 55 1.14 4.48 11.53
N GLY A 56 2.11 3.68 11.96
CA GLY A 56 1.90 2.70 13.02
C GLY A 56 1.03 1.51 12.63
N ALA A 57 0.66 1.36 11.35
CA ALA A 57 -0.18 0.26 10.90
C ALA A 57 0.60 -1.03 10.61
N THR A 58 1.93 -0.97 10.56
CA THR A 58 2.77 -2.15 10.35
C THR A 58 2.99 -2.88 11.66
N PHE A 59 2.94 -4.19 11.61
CA PHE A 59 2.95 -5.03 12.80
C PHE A 59 4.24 -4.84 13.62
N GLY A 60 4.10 -4.37 14.86
CA GLY A 60 5.22 -4.20 15.78
C GLY A 60 6.22 -3.12 15.41
N ARG A 61 5.86 -2.21 14.51
CA ARG A 61 6.80 -1.20 14.00
C ARG A 61 6.19 0.20 14.05
N ASP A 62 7.02 1.16 14.45
CA ASP A 62 6.68 2.57 14.51
C ASP A 62 7.30 3.27 13.30
N VAL A 63 6.67 3.13 12.14
CA VAL A 63 7.20 3.64 10.86
C VAL A 63 6.32 4.76 10.34
N LYS A 64 6.97 5.83 9.90
CA LYS A 64 6.33 6.96 9.24
C LYS A 64 6.38 6.77 7.73
N PHE A 65 5.22 6.83 7.09
CA PHE A 65 5.12 6.80 5.63
C PHE A 65 5.08 8.24 5.14
N VAL A 66 6.10 8.65 4.41
CA VAL A 66 6.30 10.05 4.00
C VAL A 66 5.86 10.21 2.56
N SER A 67 4.89 11.11 2.33
CA SER A 67 4.43 11.39 0.97
C SER A 67 5.58 11.94 0.13
N ALA A 68 5.84 11.31 -1.01
CA ALA A 68 6.97 11.63 -1.88
C ALA A 68 6.53 11.63 -3.34
N ALA A 69 7.28 12.34 -4.18
CA ALA A 69 7.07 12.34 -5.62
C ALA A 69 7.41 10.96 -6.22
N PRO A 70 6.81 10.62 -7.38
CA PRO A 70 7.13 9.35 -8.03
C PRO A 70 8.60 9.30 -8.41
N ASN A 71 9.18 8.11 -8.33
CA ASN A 71 10.58 7.84 -8.70
C ASN A 71 11.62 8.57 -7.85
N THR A 72 11.24 9.12 -6.69
CA THR A 72 12.19 9.75 -5.77
C THR A 72 13.29 8.79 -5.36
N ASP A 73 12.92 7.53 -5.10
CA ASP A 73 13.86 6.47 -4.74
C ASP A 73 13.80 5.33 -5.76
N LYS A 74 14.02 5.67 -7.03
CA LYS A 74 13.88 4.71 -8.12
C LYS A 74 14.71 3.44 -7.94
N TYR A 75 15.87 3.56 -7.31
CA TYR A 75 16.78 2.43 -7.07
C TYR A 75 16.84 2.01 -5.61
N GLY A 76 16.04 2.65 -4.73
CA GLY A 76 15.98 2.36 -3.31
C GLY A 76 14.62 1.82 -2.88
N PHE A 77 14.46 1.67 -1.56
CA PHE A 77 13.20 1.20 -1.00
C PHE A 77 12.15 2.32 -1.03
N HIS A 78 10.95 1.96 -1.43
CA HIS A 78 9.80 2.88 -1.40
C HIS A 78 8.49 2.09 -1.40
N VAL A 79 7.40 2.79 -1.11
CA VAL A 79 6.06 2.24 -1.16
C VAL A 79 5.25 3.00 -2.20
N VAL A 80 4.44 2.28 -2.95
CA VAL A 80 3.45 2.88 -3.85
C VAL A 80 2.07 2.47 -3.37
N VAL A 81 1.20 3.47 -3.23
CA VAL A 81 -0.22 3.27 -2.95
C VAL A 81 -1.00 3.76 -4.16
N ALA A 82 -1.83 2.90 -4.73
CA ALA A 82 -2.63 3.23 -5.91
C ALA A 82 -4.11 2.98 -5.62
N PHE A 83 -4.93 4.02 -5.82
CA PHE A 83 -6.39 3.92 -5.66
C PHE A 83 -7.07 3.79 -6.99
N ASN A 84 -8.07 2.90 -7.05
CA ASN A 84 -9.02 2.77 -8.17
C ASN A 84 -8.32 2.67 -9.52
N VAL A 85 -7.34 1.81 -9.60
CA VAL A 85 -6.59 1.59 -10.86
C VAL A 85 -7.57 1.12 -11.94
N SER A 86 -7.62 1.84 -13.07
CA SER A 86 -8.58 1.57 -14.14
C SER A 86 -8.13 0.46 -15.07
N ASP A 87 -6.82 0.36 -15.30
CA ASP A 87 -6.26 -0.67 -16.16
C ASP A 87 -5.54 -1.71 -15.30
N PRO A 88 -5.77 -3.01 -15.51
CA PRO A 88 -5.04 -4.03 -14.79
C PRO A 88 -3.54 -3.89 -15.02
N LEU A 89 -2.80 -3.79 -13.92
CA LEU A 89 -1.34 -3.68 -13.95
C LEU A 89 -0.74 -4.79 -13.10
N SER A 90 0.40 -5.29 -13.51
CA SER A 90 1.17 -6.17 -12.64
C SER A 90 1.75 -5.36 -11.47
N VAL A 91 2.06 -6.05 -10.40
CA VAL A 91 2.68 -5.43 -9.22
C VAL A 91 4.03 -4.80 -9.59
N ALA A 92 4.77 -5.43 -10.50
CA ALA A 92 6.04 -4.89 -10.99
C ALA A 92 5.85 -3.57 -11.74
N ASP A 93 4.79 -3.46 -12.55
CA ASP A 93 4.49 -2.22 -13.27
C ASP A 93 4.18 -1.08 -12.30
N ILE A 94 3.52 -1.36 -11.20
CA ILE A 94 3.23 -0.35 -10.18
C ILE A 94 4.52 0.19 -9.58
N CYS A 95 5.49 -0.67 -9.26
CA CYS A 95 6.78 -0.23 -8.72
C CYS A 95 7.57 0.59 -9.73
N GLU A 96 7.59 0.17 -10.99
CA GLU A 96 8.46 0.75 -12.00
C GLU A 96 7.86 2.01 -12.63
N ASN A 97 6.55 2.04 -12.83
CA ASN A 97 5.85 3.07 -13.59
C ASN A 97 4.74 3.73 -12.78
N ALA A 98 4.97 3.99 -11.49
CA ALA A 98 3.95 4.51 -10.58
C ALA A 98 3.29 5.80 -11.09
N ALA A 99 4.06 6.69 -11.70
CA ALA A 99 3.55 7.97 -12.21
C ALA A 99 2.58 7.81 -13.39
N GLN A 100 2.57 6.65 -14.04
CA GLN A 100 1.76 6.38 -15.22
C GLN A 100 0.50 5.58 -14.89
N VAL A 101 0.27 5.27 -13.63
CA VAL A 101 -0.92 4.55 -13.19
C VAL A 101 -2.15 5.41 -13.42
N LYS A 102 -3.15 4.83 -14.09
CA LYS A 102 -4.43 5.49 -14.37
C LYS A 102 -5.48 5.05 -13.38
N SER A 103 -6.33 5.97 -12.99
CA SER A 103 -7.34 5.77 -11.96
C SER A 103 -8.73 6.13 -12.48
N ASP A 104 -9.74 5.45 -11.97
CA ASP A 104 -11.15 5.76 -12.24
C ASP A 104 -11.85 6.02 -10.90
N SER A 105 -12.04 7.29 -10.57
CA SER A 105 -12.67 7.73 -9.31
C SER A 105 -14.19 7.75 -9.37
N SER A 106 -14.80 7.39 -10.51
CA SER A 106 -16.25 7.37 -10.66
C SER A 106 -16.92 6.15 -10.01
N ARG A 107 -16.13 5.22 -9.49
CA ARG A 107 -16.65 3.97 -8.94
C ARG A 107 -17.26 4.16 -7.56
N ARG A 108 -18.29 3.37 -7.27
CA ARG A 108 -18.86 3.27 -5.92
C ARG A 108 -17.92 2.53 -4.97
N THR A 109 -17.05 1.69 -5.51
CA THR A 109 -16.10 0.91 -4.74
C THR A 109 -14.75 1.63 -4.75
N THR A 110 -14.17 1.81 -3.58
CA THR A 110 -12.81 2.30 -3.43
C THR A 110 -11.89 1.11 -3.28
N ALA A 111 -11.03 0.91 -4.26
CA ALA A 111 -10.01 -0.14 -4.25
C ALA A 111 -8.65 0.48 -3.98
N MET A 112 -7.87 -0.15 -3.11
CA MET A 112 -6.53 0.29 -2.75
C MET A 112 -5.54 -0.83 -2.99
N GLN A 113 -4.44 -0.50 -3.64
CA GLN A 113 -3.28 -1.40 -3.75
C GLN A 113 -2.09 -0.75 -3.05
N GLY A 114 -1.36 -1.52 -2.28
CA GLY A 114 -0.11 -1.10 -1.67
C GLY A 114 1.00 -2.04 -2.06
N VAL A 115 2.13 -1.49 -2.48
CA VAL A 115 3.29 -2.29 -2.92
C VAL A 115 4.54 -1.77 -2.23
N PHE A 116 5.28 -2.66 -1.59
CA PHE A 116 6.60 -2.37 -1.05
C PHE A 116 7.62 -2.73 -2.11
N CYS A 117 8.37 -1.74 -2.58
CA CYS A 117 9.25 -1.83 -3.73
C CYS A 117 10.73 -1.65 -3.32
N GLN A 118 11.61 -2.33 -4.03
CA GLN A 118 13.03 -2.00 -4.04
C GLN A 118 13.40 -1.68 -5.49
N GLY A 119 13.59 -0.40 -5.81
CA GLY A 119 13.66 0.04 -7.18
C GLY A 119 12.37 -0.32 -7.92
N GLY A 120 12.49 -0.89 -9.10
CA GLY A 120 11.35 -1.41 -9.85
C GLY A 120 10.88 -2.79 -9.42
N TYR A 121 11.41 -3.33 -8.33
CA TYR A 121 11.19 -4.72 -7.92
C TYR A 121 10.17 -4.78 -6.78
N PRO A 122 9.03 -5.45 -6.95
CA PRO A 122 8.06 -5.62 -5.86
C PRO A 122 8.56 -6.67 -4.89
N LEU A 123 8.62 -6.31 -3.62
CA LEU A 123 9.00 -7.25 -2.55
C LEU A 123 7.78 -7.87 -1.90
N SER A 124 6.74 -7.08 -1.70
CA SER A 124 5.47 -7.54 -1.14
C SER A 124 4.35 -6.60 -1.54
N TYR A 125 3.11 -7.05 -1.42
CA TYR A 125 1.97 -6.23 -1.77
C TYR A 125 0.70 -6.68 -1.05
N ALA A 126 -0.30 -5.82 -1.05
CA ALA A 126 -1.65 -6.16 -0.65
C ALA A 126 -2.65 -5.30 -1.40
N SER A 127 -3.86 -5.78 -1.52
CA SER A 127 -4.97 -5.02 -2.07
C SER A 127 -6.24 -5.27 -1.29
N GLY A 128 -7.11 -4.28 -1.28
CA GLY A 128 -8.39 -4.37 -0.60
C GLY A 128 -9.38 -3.39 -1.18
N TYR A 129 -10.61 -3.47 -0.73
CA TYR A 129 -11.66 -2.55 -1.19
C TYR A 129 -12.73 -2.37 -0.13
N VAL A 130 -13.48 -1.28 -0.29
CA VAL A 130 -14.69 -1.01 0.48
C VAL A 130 -15.63 -0.20 -0.42
N SER A 131 -16.93 -0.42 -0.29
CA SER A 131 -17.93 0.26 -1.13
C SER A 131 -18.62 1.40 -0.39
N ASP A 132 -19.10 2.37 -1.17
CA ASP A 132 -19.97 3.44 -0.71
C ASP A 132 -19.37 4.31 0.41
N LEU A 133 -18.09 4.64 0.28
CA LEU A 133 -17.45 5.60 1.18
C LEU A 133 -18.06 6.99 0.99
N THR A 134 -18.23 7.71 2.09
CA THR A 134 -18.80 9.06 2.08
C THR A 134 -17.73 10.15 1.90
N GLY A 135 -16.47 9.81 2.10
CA GLY A 135 -15.36 10.76 1.96
C GLY A 135 -14.18 10.37 2.84
N PRO A 136 -13.16 11.24 2.90
CA PRO A 136 -11.95 10.92 3.68
C PRO A 136 -12.19 10.82 5.19
N GLY A 137 -13.29 11.39 5.70
CA GLY A 137 -13.66 11.28 7.11
C GLY A 137 -14.45 10.03 7.46
N ASP A 138 -14.81 9.21 6.48
CA ASP A 138 -15.52 7.95 6.75
C ASP A 138 -14.57 6.99 7.48
N PRO A 139 -14.95 6.47 8.65
CA PRO A 139 -14.05 5.56 9.40
C PRO A 139 -13.62 4.34 8.61
N ARG A 140 -14.43 3.90 7.65
CA ARG A 140 -14.09 2.74 6.82
C ARG A 140 -12.93 3.03 5.86
N PHE A 141 -12.73 4.30 5.48
CA PHE A 141 -11.55 4.67 4.69
C PHE A 141 -10.27 4.42 5.49
N ARG A 142 -10.23 4.88 6.75
CA ARG A 142 -9.09 4.60 7.64
C ARG A 142 -8.88 3.11 7.82
N GLN A 143 -9.97 2.36 8.00
CA GLN A 143 -9.89 0.90 8.13
C GLN A 143 -9.27 0.25 6.90
N LEU A 144 -9.67 0.69 5.69
CA LEU A 144 -9.10 0.18 4.44
C LEU A 144 -7.61 0.47 4.36
N VAL A 145 -7.22 1.72 4.58
CA VAL A 145 -5.82 2.13 4.49
C VAL A 145 -4.96 1.33 5.47
N ARG A 146 -5.39 1.22 6.71
CA ARG A 146 -4.63 0.50 7.73
C ARG A 146 -4.59 -1.00 7.47
N ALA A 147 -5.69 -1.59 7.00
CA ALA A 147 -5.74 -3.02 6.69
C ALA A 147 -4.81 -3.38 5.53
N VAL A 148 -4.80 -2.58 4.47
CA VAL A 148 -3.90 -2.80 3.34
C VAL A 148 -2.43 -2.60 3.75
N THR A 149 -2.16 -1.57 4.55
CA THR A 149 -0.80 -1.32 5.05
C THR A 149 -0.29 -2.51 5.88
N LEU A 150 -1.12 -3.01 6.79
CA LEU A 150 -0.76 -4.16 7.62
C LEU A 150 -0.51 -5.41 6.78
N ALA A 151 -1.37 -5.66 5.80
CA ALA A 151 -1.27 -6.86 4.95
C ALA A 151 -0.12 -6.77 3.94
N MET A 152 0.28 -5.56 3.56
CA MET A 152 1.34 -5.34 2.57
C MET A 152 2.71 -5.76 3.07
N ILE A 153 2.99 -5.51 4.34
CA ILE A 153 4.30 -5.82 4.92
C ILE A 153 4.19 -7.12 5.71
N PRO A 154 4.88 -8.19 5.29
CA PRO A 154 4.80 -9.47 6.00
C PRO A 154 5.23 -9.34 7.45
N ALA A 155 4.47 -9.93 8.37
CA ALA A 155 4.91 -10.10 9.73
C ALA A 155 6.10 -11.07 9.75
N TYR A 156 6.98 -10.89 10.72
CA TYR A 156 8.19 -11.72 10.83
C TYR A 156 7.86 -13.22 10.74
N ASP A 157 6.80 -13.64 11.42
CA ASP A 157 6.43 -15.07 11.44
C ASP A 157 5.84 -15.55 10.12
N ASP A 158 5.15 -14.68 9.38
CA ASP A 158 4.49 -15.07 8.14
C ASP A 158 5.51 -15.49 7.07
N TYR A 159 6.52 -14.66 6.81
CA TYR A 159 7.50 -15.00 5.79
C TYR A 159 8.52 -16.04 6.27
N LYS A 160 8.77 -16.09 7.57
CA LYS A 160 9.70 -17.07 8.14
C LYS A 160 9.19 -18.49 7.94
N PHE A 161 7.88 -18.71 8.02
CA PHE A 161 7.29 -20.03 7.89
C PHE A 161 6.73 -20.33 6.51
N SER A 162 6.59 -19.34 5.64
CA SER A 162 5.94 -19.54 4.33
C SER A 162 6.84 -20.24 3.30
N GLY A 163 8.15 -20.05 3.35
CA GLY A 163 9.09 -20.61 2.39
C GLY A 163 10.17 -21.48 2.99
N PHE A 164 10.09 -21.74 4.29
CA PHE A 164 11.18 -22.43 4.98
C PHE A 164 10.65 -23.22 6.17
N SER A 165 10.95 -24.51 6.21
CA SER A 165 10.67 -25.35 7.37
C SER A 165 11.94 -25.46 8.21
N PRO A 166 11.93 -25.02 9.46
CA PRO A 166 13.13 -25.02 10.32
C PRO A 166 13.29 -26.37 11.01
N LEU A 167 13.29 -27.40 10.32
CA LEU A 167 13.56 -28.68 10.96
C LEU A 167 15.00 -28.83 11.31
#